data_ee82493ea9e7910a6933cae9cd113b09
#
_entry.id   ee82493ea9e7910a6933cae9cd113b09
#
_cell.length_a   1.000
_cell.length_b   1.000
_cell.length_c   1.000
_cell.angle_alpha   90.00
_cell.angle_beta   90.00
_cell.angle_gamma   90.00
#
_symmetry.space_group_name_H-M   'P 1'
#
loop_
_entity.id
_entity.type
_entity.pdbx_description
1 polymer ?
#
loop_
_entity_poly.entity_id
_entity_poly.type
_entity_poly.pdbx_seq_one_letter_code
_entity_poly.pdbx_strand_id
1 'polypeptide(L)'
;MDQIKALEWVRDNIAAFGGDPDNVTLAGESAGAACVTALCTSPAAKGLFRRAIAESSTTTAPVPQHSFRRMDEALKTGRETMARFGAESIAEMRALPAEKLVEAADVNHHLAVDGVLLPQTPYEAYRSGVHNEEAFLHGFNAEEGTPFILFDQGDLKNYEGKVRGYFKEYADEVLSLYAPTTDEQARTMWMQLYSAVYFTHGHYCLSRQAIRAGEPVWEYYFAKENGRLSAWHSGEEVYCYNNIPADSKLYDETDRQLADLFSDYFVNFIRTGDPNGEGLPRWERSTDGTQLMLLDAEQKMIPDPYLPIDGILDRMQGWE
;
A
#
# COMPACT_ATOMS: atom_id res chain seq x y z
N MET A 1 -8.19 0.95 16.85
CA MET A 1 -8.56 0.11 18.03
C MET A 1 -9.33 -1.14 17.61
N ASP A 2 -10.31 -1.05 16.73
CA ASP A 2 -11.16 -2.19 16.34
C ASP A 2 -10.35 -3.31 15.68
N GLN A 3 -9.38 -2.97 14.81
CA GLN A 3 -8.45 -3.95 14.21
C GLN A 3 -7.60 -4.68 15.27
N ILE A 4 -7.12 -3.97 16.30
CA ILE A 4 -6.38 -4.59 17.42
C ILE A 4 -7.31 -5.54 18.18
N LYS A 5 -8.56 -5.15 18.41
CA LYS A 5 -9.54 -6.04 19.04
C LYS A 5 -9.85 -7.28 18.20
N ALA A 6 -9.89 -7.15 16.88
CA ALA A 6 -10.03 -8.28 15.99
C ALA A 6 -8.83 -9.24 16.08
N LEU A 7 -7.61 -8.71 16.14
CA LEU A 7 -6.39 -9.50 16.32
C LEU A 7 -6.33 -10.20 17.70
N GLU A 8 -6.73 -9.52 18.78
CA GLU A 8 -6.88 -10.13 20.10
C GLU A 8 -7.88 -11.28 20.06
N TRP A 9 -9.02 -11.10 19.37
CA TRP A 9 -10.00 -12.15 19.19
C TRP A 9 -9.42 -13.35 18.41
N VAL A 10 -8.67 -13.09 17.33
CA VAL A 10 -7.98 -14.14 16.56
C VAL A 10 -7.04 -14.92 17.47
N ARG A 11 -6.17 -14.27 18.21
CA ARG A 11 -5.25 -14.89 19.16
C ARG A 11 -6.00 -15.80 20.16
N ASP A 12 -7.10 -15.31 20.71
CA ASP A 12 -7.83 -16.00 21.79
C ASP A 12 -8.72 -17.15 21.27
N ASN A 13 -9.08 -17.17 19.99
CA ASN A 13 -10.11 -18.06 19.47
C ASN A 13 -9.68 -18.94 18.29
N ILE A 14 -8.66 -18.53 17.48
CA ILE A 14 -8.42 -19.15 16.17
C ILE A 14 -8.05 -20.64 16.25
N ALA A 15 -7.49 -21.09 17.38
CA ALA A 15 -7.18 -22.50 17.61
C ALA A 15 -8.43 -23.39 17.58
N ALA A 16 -9.58 -22.87 18.02
CA ALA A 16 -10.86 -23.58 17.97
C ALA A 16 -11.38 -23.78 16.53
N PHE A 17 -10.86 -23.01 15.58
CA PHE A 17 -11.16 -23.10 14.15
C PHE A 17 -10.07 -23.86 13.36
N GLY A 18 -9.08 -24.42 14.06
CA GLY A 18 -7.96 -25.16 13.44
C GLY A 18 -6.80 -24.27 12.98
N GLY A 19 -6.83 -22.97 13.32
CA GLY A 19 -5.71 -22.05 13.04
C GLY A 19 -4.66 -22.06 14.14
N ASP A 20 -3.52 -21.45 13.85
CA ASP A 20 -2.38 -21.31 14.76
C ASP A 20 -2.27 -19.84 15.22
N PRO A 21 -2.54 -19.53 16.51
CA PRO A 21 -2.44 -18.17 17.02
C PRO A 21 -1.00 -17.61 16.99
N ASP A 22 0.01 -18.48 16.95
CA ASP A 22 1.41 -18.09 16.88
C ASP A 22 1.92 -17.92 15.43
N ASN A 23 1.05 -18.15 14.44
CA ASN A 23 1.37 -18.00 13.01
C ASN A 23 0.37 -17.12 12.27
N VAL A 24 0.07 -15.97 12.81
CA VAL A 24 -0.82 -14.96 12.20
C VAL A 24 -0.02 -14.06 11.28
N THR A 25 -0.50 -13.87 10.06
CA THR A 25 0.02 -12.89 9.10
C THR A 25 -1.04 -11.82 8.84
N LEU A 26 -0.69 -10.55 9.01
CA LEU A 26 -1.53 -9.44 8.58
C LEU A 26 -1.43 -9.25 7.08
N ALA A 27 -2.56 -9.08 6.41
CA ALA A 27 -2.58 -8.72 4.99
C ALA A 27 -3.58 -7.58 4.75
N GLY A 28 -3.32 -6.75 3.76
CA GLY A 28 -4.22 -5.69 3.37
C GLY A 28 -3.78 -4.99 2.10
N GLU A 29 -4.78 -4.56 1.33
CA GLU A 29 -4.62 -3.81 0.09
C GLU A 29 -5.06 -2.36 0.31
N SER A 30 -4.40 -1.41 -0.36
CA SER A 30 -4.75 0.01 -0.36
C SER A 30 -4.83 0.59 1.06
N ALA A 31 -5.98 1.09 1.47
CA ALA A 31 -6.21 1.57 2.83
C ALA A 31 -5.98 0.48 3.89
N GLY A 32 -6.23 -0.80 3.55
CA GLY A 32 -5.89 -1.96 4.38
C GLY A 32 -4.38 -2.11 4.56
N ALA A 33 -3.59 -1.95 3.50
CA ALA A 33 -2.13 -1.96 3.57
C ALA A 33 -1.56 -0.81 4.41
N ALA A 34 -2.17 0.38 4.31
CA ALA A 34 -1.86 1.50 5.20
C ALA A 34 -2.13 1.16 6.67
N CYS A 35 -3.22 0.44 6.95
CA CYS A 35 -3.52 -0.05 8.29
C CYS A 35 -2.51 -1.13 8.75
N VAL A 36 -2.11 -2.05 7.87
CA VAL A 36 -1.08 -3.06 8.16
C VAL A 36 0.22 -2.38 8.61
N THR A 37 0.75 -1.45 7.82
CA THR A 37 2.00 -0.75 8.16
C THR A 37 1.87 0.08 9.44
N ALA A 38 0.70 0.65 9.73
CA ALA A 38 0.43 1.33 11.00
C ALA A 38 0.41 0.36 12.20
N LEU A 39 -0.19 -0.83 12.05
CA LEU A 39 -0.22 -1.86 13.09
C LEU A 39 1.17 -2.46 13.33
N CYS A 40 2.00 -2.58 12.31
CA CYS A 40 3.39 -3.00 12.44
C CYS A 40 4.19 -2.07 13.38
N THR A 41 3.82 -0.81 13.49
CA THR A 41 4.50 0.15 14.35
C THR A 41 3.75 0.49 15.64
N SER A 42 2.58 -0.12 15.85
CA SER A 42 1.78 0.09 17.08
C SER A 42 2.23 -0.80 18.22
N PRO A 43 2.63 -0.24 19.39
CA PRO A 43 2.96 -1.06 20.55
C PRO A 43 1.80 -1.95 21.04
N ALA A 44 0.55 -1.51 20.82
CA ALA A 44 -0.63 -2.24 21.23
C ALA A 44 -0.91 -3.48 20.34
N ALA A 45 -0.28 -3.58 19.17
CA ALA A 45 -0.39 -4.72 18.27
C ALA A 45 0.76 -5.73 18.42
N LYS A 46 1.74 -5.43 19.28
CA LYS A 46 2.92 -6.27 19.46
C LYS A 46 2.54 -7.68 19.93
N GLY A 47 3.03 -8.69 19.19
CA GLY A 47 2.79 -10.10 19.50
C GLY A 47 1.40 -10.62 19.08
N LEU A 48 0.61 -9.83 18.37
CA LEU A 48 -0.69 -10.26 17.84
C LEU A 48 -0.59 -10.85 16.41
N PHE A 49 0.53 -10.64 15.75
CA PHE A 49 0.85 -11.22 14.45
C PHE A 49 2.37 -11.39 14.32
N ARG A 50 2.77 -12.16 13.35
CA ARG A 50 4.18 -12.50 13.12
C ARG A 50 4.73 -11.90 11.84
N ARG A 51 3.90 -11.77 10.80
CA ARG A 51 4.31 -11.31 9.47
C ARG A 51 3.31 -10.32 8.91
N ALA A 52 3.74 -9.58 7.90
CA ALA A 52 2.90 -8.59 7.25
C ALA A 52 2.97 -8.70 5.72
N ILE A 53 1.84 -8.47 5.06
CA ILE A 53 1.69 -8.31 3.62
C ILE A 53 1.00 -6.96 3.38
N ALA A 54 1.61 -6.09 2.56
CA ALA A 54 1.02 -4.81 2.19
C ALA A 54 0.97 -4.67 0.67
N GLU A 55 -0.24 -4.55 0.13
CA GLU A 55 -0.52 -4.50 -1.29
C GLU A 55 -0.95 -3.08 -1.66
N SER A 56 -0.28 -2.48 -2.65
CA SER A 56 -0.69 -1.21 -3.28
C SER A 56 -0.81 0.00 -2.34
N SER A 57 -0.21 -0.01 -1.16
CA SER A 57 -0.03 1.17 -0.28
C SER A 57 0.87 0.90 0.91
N THR A 58 1.48 1.95 1.43
CA THR A 58 2.18 1.95 2.72
C THR A 58 2.07 3.30 3.41
N THR A 59 2.44 3.36 4.69
CA THR A 59 2.54 4.61 5.45
C THR A 59 3.97 4.91 5.89
N THR A 60 4.95 4.34 5.19
CA THR A 60 6.37 4.35 5.55
C THR A 60 7.21 5.40 4.82
N ALA A 61 6.60 6.19 3.93
CA ALA A 61 7.22 7.39 3.36
C ALA A 61 7.10 8.58 4.33
N PRO A 62 7.98 9.60 4.23
CA PRO A 62 7.88 10.82 5.04
C PRO A 62 6.55 11.55 4.86
N VAL A 63 6.02 11.56 3.62
CA VAL A 63 4.72 12.13 3.27
C VAL A 63 3.92 11.08 2.49
N PRO A 64 3.30 10.10 3.19
CA PRO A 64 2.50 9.07 2.54
C PRO A 64 1.17 9.62 2.04
N GLN A 65 0.56 8.94 1.07
CA GLN A 65 -0.79 9.28 0.57
C GLN A 65 -1.82 9.24 1.70
N HIS A 66 -1.80 8.19 2.50
CA HIS A 66 -2.61 8.08 3.70
C HIS A 66 -1.92 8.79 4.84
N SER A 67 -1.93 10.12 4.78
CA SER A 67 -1.23 10.97 5.72
C SER A 67 -1.73 10.77 7.16
N PHE A 68 -0.82 10.96 8.09
CA PHE A 68 -1.13 11.01 9.50
C PHE A 68 -1.51 12.44 9.88
N ARG A 69 -2.44 12.53 10.82
CA ARG A 69 -2.76 13.80 11.49
C ARG A 69 -2.15 13.79 12.88
N ARG A 70 -1.73 14.94 13.31
CA ARG A 70 -1.46 15.15 14.72
C ARG A 70 -2.76 15.09 15.53
N MET A 71 -2.67 14.71 16.79
CA MET A 71 -3.87 14.52 17.62
C MET A 71 -4.70 15.80 17.78
N ASP A 72 -4.07 16.98 17.83
CA ASP A 72 -4.76 18.27 17.87
C ASP A 72 -5.59 18.55 16.61
N GLU A 73 -5.06 18.23 15.43
CA GLU A 73 -5.78 18.33 14.15
C GLU A 73 -6.94 17.33 14.09
N ALA A 74 -6.73 16.09 14.53
CA ALA A 74 -7.78 15.07 14.60
C ALA A 74 -8.92 15.48 15.55
N LEU A 75 -8.59 16.06 16.69
CA LEU A 75 -9.57 16.60 17.64
C LEU A 75 -10.33 17.82 17.07
N LYS A 76 -9.66 18.67 16.30
CA LYS A 76 -10.32 19.78 15.58
C LYS A 76 -11.33 19.26 14.60
N THR A 77 -10.93 18.33 13.70
CA THR A 77 -11.82 17.68 12.73
C THR A 77 -13.01 17.01 13.43
N GLY A 78 -12.76 16.31 14.55
CA GLY A 78 -13.83 15.69 15.34
C GLY A 78 -14.86 16.69 15.86
N ARG A 79 -14.41 17.84 16.40
CA ARG A 79 -15.31 18.91 16.85
C ARG A 79 -16.12 19.53 15.70
N GLU A 80 -15.51 19.75 14.56
CA GLU A 80 -16.19 20.27 13.35
C GLU A 80 -17.25 19.27 12.86
N THR A 81 -16.93 17.97 12.87
CA THR A 81 -17.90 16.93 12.53
C THR A 81 -19.06 16.86 13.53
N MET A 82 -18.79 16.94 14.83
CA MET A 82 -19.84 17.01 15.85
C MET A 82 -20.76 18.21 15.63
N ALA A 83 -20.20 19.39 15.39
CA ALA A 83 -20.95 20.60 15.13
C ALA A 83 -21.85 20.49 13.88
N ARG A 84 -21.37 19.83 12.81
CA ARG A 84 -22.15 19.55 11.59
C ARG A 84 -23.42 18.74 11.88
N PHE A 85 -23.39 17.84 12.86
CA PHE A 85 -24.54 17.05 13.29
C PHE A 85 -25.31 17.65 14.47
N GLY A 86 -24.91 18.80 14.97
CA GLY A 86 -25.52 19.42 16.14
C GLY A 86 -25.32 18.63 17.43
N ALA A 87 -24.26 17.82 17.49
CA ALA A 87 -23.92 17.00 18.66
C ALA A 87 -22.90 17.74 19.55
N GLU A 88 -23.10 17.69 20.86
CA GLU A 88 -22.23 18.31 21.86
C GLU A 88 -21.32 17.29 22.57
N SER A 89 -21.55 15.99 22.34
CA SER A 89 -20.78 14.91 22.96
C SER A 89 -20.58 13.71 22.03
N ILE A 90 -19.57 12.90 22.34
CA ILE A 90 -19.35 11.60 21.67
C ILE A 90 -20.52 10.65 21.90
N ALA A 91 -21.19 10.74 23.06
CA ALA A 91 -22.36 9.91 23.34
C ALA A 91 -23.52 10.24 22.40
N GLU A 92 -23.76 11.53 22.12
CA GLU A 92 -24.74 11.97 21.14
C GLU A 92 -24.38 11.53 19.72
N MET A 93 -23.11 11.64 19.31
CA MET A 93 -22.64 11.13 18.02
C MET A 93 -22.90 9.61 17.88
N ARG A 94 -22.65 8.82 18.93
CA ARG A 94 -22.92 7.38 18.94
C ARG A 94 -24.42 7.02 18.90
N ALA A 95 -25.29 7.92 19.30
CA ALA A 95 -26.74 7.74 19.23
C ALA A 95 -27.33 8.04 17.84
N LEU A 96 -26.53 8.65 16.93
CA LEU A 96 -26.98 8.90 15.58
C LEU A 96 -27.06 7.60 14.77
N PRO A 97 -28.07 7.46 13.87
CA PRO A 97 -28.10 6.35 12.91
C PRO A 97 -26.84 6.35 12.04
N ALA A 98 -26.33 5.15 11.67
CA ALA A 98 -25.13 5.00 10.84
C ALA A 98 -25.26 5.72 9.50
N GLU A 99 -26.45 5.67 8.88
CA GLU A 99 -26.77 6.34 7.62
C GLU A 99 -26.56 7.85 7.72
N LYS A 100 -26.81 8.42 8.91
CA LYS A 100 -26.58 9.84 9.16
C LYS A 100 -25.10 10.20 9.19
N LEU A 101 -24.28 9.32 9.80
CA LEU A 101 -22.82 9.53 9.88
C LEU A 101 -22.14 9.47 8.52
N VAL A 102 -22.67 8.70 7.56
CA VAL A 102 -22.16 8.66 6.19
C VAL A 102 -22.24 10.01 5.47
N GLU A 103 -23.14 10.92 5.89
CA GLU A 103 -23.21 12.28 5.36
C GLU A 103 -21.93 13.11 5.60
N ALA A 104 -21.02 12.64 6.48
CA ALA A 104 -19.70 13.24 6.73
C ALA A 104 -18.54 12.45 6.06
N ALA A 105 -18.82 11.62 5.07
CA ALA A 105 -17.80 10.85 4.36
C ALA A 105 -16.79 11.71 3.57
N ASP A 106 -17.12 12.97 3.31
CA ASP A 106 -16.22 13.98 2.73
C ASP A 106 -15.16 14.48 3.72
N VAL A 107 -15.33 14.20 5.01
CA VAL A 107 -14.38 14.59 6.04
C VAL A 107 -13.22 13.61 6.07
N ASN A 108 -12.00 14.14 5.99
CA ASN A 108 -10.80 13.34 6.10
C ASN A 108 -10.62 12.79 7.53
N HIS A 109 -10.83 11.49 7.70
CA HIS A 109 -10.65 10.76 8.95
C HIS A 109 -9.40 9.88 8.95
N HIS A 110 -8.29 10.32 8.36
CA HIS A 110 -7.01 9.60 8.36
C HIS A 110 -6.52 9.23 9.77
N LEU A 111 -5.55 8.32 9.79
CA LEU A 111 -4.89 7.87 11.02
C LEU A 111 -4.35 9.05 11.83
N ALA A 112 -4.39 8.95 13.14
CA ALA A 112 -3.86 9.99 14.04
C ALA A 112 -2.65 9.46 14.83
N VAL A 113 -1.59 10.25 14.87
CA VAL A 113 -0.48 10.06 15.82
C VAL A 113 -0.97 10.57 17.17
N ASP A 114 -1.45 9.63 17.99
CA ASP A 114 -2.14 9.91 19.27
C ASP A 114 -1.27 9.78 20.51
N GLY A 115 0.00 9.36 20.31
CA GLY A 115 0.94 9.15 21.41
C GLY A 115 0.72 7.86 22.21
N VAL A 116 -0.27 7.04 21.86
CA VAL A 116 -0.64 5.79 22.56
C VAL A 116 -0.67 4.60 21.62
N LEU A 117 -1.58 4.60 20.65
CA LEU A 117 -1.69 3.55 19.62
C LEU A 117 -0.65 3.75 18.53
N LEU A 118 -0.45 4.97 18.12
CA LEU A 118 0.62 5.40 17.23
C LEU A 118 1.42 6.50 17.93
N PRO A 119 2.49 6.15 18.67
CA PRO A 119 3.33 7.12 19.37
C PRO A 119 4.06 8.08 18.44
N GLN A 120 4.33 7.64 17.23
CA GLN A 120 5.02 8.34 16.15
C GLN A 120 4.47 7.87 14.79
N THR A 121 4.84 8.53 13.70
CA THR A 121 4.47 8.05 12.37
C THR A 121 5.16 6.71 12.07
N PRO A 122 4.59 5.84 11.24
CA PRO A 122 5.29 4.62 10.81
C PRO A 122 6.65 4.90 10.16
N TYR A 123 6.77 5.97 9.39
CA TYR A 123 8.08 6.40 8.86
C TYR A 123 9.13 6.58 9.97
N GLU A 124 8.79 7.35 11.03
CA GLU A 124 9.68 7.58 12.18
C GLU A 124 9.95 6.29 12.95
N ALA A 125 8.94 5.43 13.11
CA ALA A 125 9.04 4.16 13.82
C ALA A 125 10.01 3.20 13.13
N TYR A 126 9.80 2.92 11.85
CA TYR A 126 10.71 2.08 11.07
C TYR A 126 12.13 2.64 11.05
N ARG A 127 12.27 3.94 10.89
CA ARG A 127 13.56 4.62 10.92
C ARG A 127 14.32 4.45 12.23
N SER A 128 13.59 4.32 13.34
CA SER A 128 14.16 4.04 14.68
C SER A 128 14.23 2.54 15.00
N GLY A 129 13.91 1.64 14.06
CA GLY A 129 13.91 0.19 14.24
C GLY A 129 12.77 -0.32 15.13
N VAL A 130 11.67 0.43 15.21
CA VAL A 130 10.47 0.03 15.99
C VAL A 130 9.43 -0.54 15.04
N HIS A 131 9.35 -1.86 14.98
CA HIS A 131 8.34 -2.61 14.24
C HIS A 131 8.04 -3.94 14.94
N ASN A 132 6.93 -4.59 14.58
CA ASN A 132 6.41 -5.76 15.28
C ASN A 132 6.57 -7.07 14.49
N GLU A 133 6.61 -7.00 13.17
CA GLU A 133 6.72 -8.15 12.26
C GLU A 133 8.14 -8.69 12.20
N GLU A 134 8.27 -9.96 11.78
CA GLU A 134 9.53 -10.66 11.58
C GLU A 134 9.93 -10.77 10.11
N ALA A 135 9.00 -10.54 9.19
CA ALA A 135 9.20 -10.56 7.74
C ALA A 135 8.10 -9.76 7.04
N PHE A 136 8.44 -9.13 5.94
CA PHE A 136 7.51 -8.33 5.13
C PHE A 136 7.48 -8.80 3.67
N LEU A 137 6.28 -8.98 3.13
CA LEU A 137 6.04 -9.09 1.70
C LEU A 137 5.17 -7.92 1.27
N HIS A 138 5.56 -7.20 0.22
CA HIS A 138 4.76 -6.08 -0.24
C HIS A 138 4.95 -5.85 -1.74
N GLY A 139 4.15 -4.98 -2.32
CA GLY A 139 4.30 -4.63 -3.71
C GLY A 139 3.16 -3.75 -4.22
N PHE A 140 3.20 -3.51 -5.52
CA PHE A 140 2.31 -2.59 -6.18
C PHE A 140 2.08 -2.96 -7.65
N ASN A 141 1.11 -2.32 -8.27
CA ASN A 141 0.66 -2.57 -9.62
C ASN A 141 1.23 -1.56 -10.61
N ALA A 142 1.35 -1.95 -11.88
CA ALA A 142 1.91 -1.10 -12.94
C ALA A 142 1.08 0.17 -13.18
N GLU A 143 -0.23 0.10 -12.97
CA GLU A 143 -1.18 1.17 -13.26
C GLU A 143 -1.99 1.61 -12.03
N GLU A 144 -1.33 1.75 -10.88
CA GLU A 144 -1.97 2.19 -9.63
C GLU A 144 -2.81 3.46 -9.78
N GLY A 145 -2.30 4.41 -10.56
CA GLY A 145 -2.94 5.71 -10.74
C GLY A 145 -4.22 5.69 -11.58
N THR A 146 -4.43 4.67 -12.41
CA THR A 146 -5.48 4.66 -13.43
C THR A 146 -6.88 4.98 -12.89
N PRO A 147 -7.40 4.36 -11.81
CA PRO A 147 -8.73 4.67 -11.29
C PRO A 147 -8.88 6.09 -10.74
N PHE A 148 -7.79 6.69 -10.27
CA PHE A 148 -7.81 7.97 -9.58
C PHE A 148 -7.70 9.17 -10.52
N ILE A 149 -7.14 8.97 -11.71
CA ILE A 149 -6.96 10.04 -12.71
C ILE A 149 -7.98 9.99 -13.85
N LEU A 150 -9.03 9.16 -13.76
CA LEU A 150 -10.04 8.98 -14.83
C LEU A 150 -10.60 10.31 -15.37
N PHE A 151 -10.79 11.31 -14.50
CA PHE A 151 -11.31 12.63 -14.84
C PHE A 151 -10.23 13.71 -14.93
N ASP A 152 -8.97 13.37 -14.68
CA ASP A 152 -7.83 14.28 -14.71
C ASP A 152 -6.63 13.67 -15.46
N GLN A 153 -6.91 13.03 -16.58
CA GLN A 153 -5.90 12.46 -17.46
C GLN A 153 -5.03 13.56 -18.07
N GLY A 154 -3.73 13.27 -18.20
CA GLY A 154 -2.81 14.18 -18.88
C GLY A 154 -3.05 14.22 -20.40
N ASP A 155 -2.78 15.38 -21.00
CA ASP A 155 -2.56 15.55 -22.44
C ASP A 155 -1.34 16.46 -22.65
N LEU A 156 -0.80 16.56 -23.84
CA LEU A 156 0.38 17.39 -24.11
C LEU A 156 0.17 18.86 -23.71
N LYS A 157 -1.07 19.34 -23.77
CA LYS A 157 -1.40 20.74 -23.48
C LYS A 157 -1.31 21.06 -21.99
N ASN A 158 -1.70 20.12 -21.11
CA ASN A 158 -1.78 20.35 -19.67
C ASN A 158 -0.69 19.63 -18.86
N TYR A 159 0.02 18.66 -19.46
CA TYR A 159 0.99 17.80 -18.79
C TYR A 159 2.08 18.58 -18.04
N GLU A 160 2.77 19.51 -18.74
CA GLU A 160 3.82 20.33 -18.11
C GLU A 160 3.27 21.13 -16.92
N GLY A 161 2.07 21.71 -17.06
CA GLY A 161 1.42 22.44 -15.98
C GLY A 161 1.13 21.58 -14.76
N LYS A 162 0.70 20.34 -14.96
CA LYS A 162 0.46 19.35 -13.88
C LYS A 162 1.77 19.00 -13.17
N VAL A 163 2.83 18.67 -13.93
CA VAL A 163 4.15 18.34 -13.36
C VAL A 163 4.70 19.52 -12.57
N ARG A 164 4.68 20.74 -13.12
CA ARG A 164 5.13 21.96 -12.42
C ARG A 164 4.29 22.27 -11.17
N GLY A 165 2.99 22.06 -11.26
CA GLY A 165 2.08 22.26 -10.14
C GLY A 165 2.39 21.36 -8.96
N TYR A 166 2.76 20.12 -9.22
CA TYR A 166 3.03 19.12 -8.19
C TYR A 166 4.49 19.12 -7.70
N PHE A 167 5.45 19.01 -8.63
CA PHE A 167 6.87 18.79 -8.32
C PHE A 167 7.65 20.07 -8.02
N LYS A 168 7.04 21.26 -8.22
CA LYS A 168 7.64 22.57 -7.86
C LYS A 168 9.06 22.74 -8.42
N GLU A 169 10.06 22.96 -7.53
CA GLU A 169 11.47 23.11 -7.87
C GLU A 169 12.11 21.89 -8.54
N TYR A 170 11.54 20.71 -8.40
CA TYR A 170 12.01 19.47 -9.04
C TYR A 170 11.40 19.23 -10.42
N ALA A 171 10.46 20.07 -10.85
CA ALA A 171 9.69 19.84 -12.08
C ALA A 171 10.54 19.73 -13.35
N ASP A 172 11.61 20.50 -13.49
CA ASP A 172 12.46 20.43 -14.67
C ASP A 172 13.21 19.08 -14.76
N GLU A 173 13.63 18.53 -13.62
CA GLU A 173 14.25 17.21 -13.55
C GLU A 173 13.23 16.12 -13.91
N VAL A 174 12.02 16.18 -13.39
CA VAL A 174 10.93 15.24 -13.74
C VAL A 174 10.60 15.33 -15.23
N LEU A 175 10.45 16.53 -15.79
CA LEU A 175 10.16 16.73 -17.21
C LEU A 175 11.28 16.23 -18.13
N SER A 176 12.52 16.17 -17.64
CA SER A 176 13.64 15.58 -18.40
C SER A 176 13.57 14.05 -18.47
N LEU A 177 13.02 13.41 -17.43
CA LEU A 177 12.84 11.95 -17.36
C LEU A 177 11.54 11.50 -18.04
N TYR A 178 10.48 12.28 -17.89
CA TYR A 178 9.13 12.00 -18.38
C TYR A 178 8.74 13.07 -19.41
N ALA A 179 9.20 12.92 -20.64
CA ALA A 179 9.06 13.90 -21.74
C ALA A 179 8.13 13.35 -22.84
N PRO A 180 6.79 13.45 -22.71
CA PRO A 180 5.87 12.94 -23.70
C PRO A 180 5.93 13.73 -25.00
N THR A 181 5.72 13.03 -26.14
CA THR A 181 5.60 13.62 -27.47
C THR A 181 4.20 13.44 -28.08
N THR A 182 3.34 12.66 -27.43
CA THR A 182 1.94 12.43 -27.82
C THR A 182 1.03 12.52 -26.60
N ASP A 183 -0.27 12.76 -26.84
CA ASP A 183 -1.29 12.77 -25.79
C ASP A 183 -1.37 11.42 -25.05
N GLU A 184 -1.16 10.31 -25.75
CA GLU A 184 -1.12 8.97 -25.16
C GLU A 184 0.05 8.83 -24.18
N GLN A 185 1.26 9.23 -24.61
CA GLN A 185 2.43 9.26 -23.73
C GLN A 185 2.21 10.19 -22.52
N ALA A 186 1.59 11.35 -22.74
CA ALA A 186 1.31 12.28 -21.65
C ALA A 186 0.36 11.66 -20.60
N ARG A 187 -0.67 10.92 -21.03
CA ARG A 187 -1.56 10.18 -20.12
C ARG A 187 -0.81 9.09 -19.35
N THR A 188 -0.05 8.26 -20.05
CA THR A 188 0.72 7.18 -19.43
C THR A 188 1.72 7.72 -18.42
N MET A 189 2.51 8.73 -18.79
CA MET A 189 3.51 9.31 -17.90
C MET A 189 2.88 10.04 -16.70
N TRP A 190 1.73 10.70 -16.91
CA TRP A 190 1.01 11.32 -15.78
C TRP A 190 0.47 10.25 -14.81
N MET A 191 -0.07 9.15 -15.33
CA MET A 191 -0.49 8.01 -14.51
C MET A 191 0.69 7.42 -13.73
N GLN A 192 1.84 7.20 -14.37
CA GLN A 192 3.05 6.71 -13.71
C GLN A 192 3.55 7.67 -12.62
N LEU A 193 3.59 8.97 -12.87
CA LEU A 193 3.96 9.96 -11.87
C LEU A 193 2.97 9.99 -10.69
N TYR A 194 1.68 9.86 -10.96
CA TYR A 194 0.67 9.74 -9.93
C TYR A 194 0.87 8.46 -9.10
N SER A 195 1.11 7.33 -9.76
CA SER A 195 1.43 6.06 -9.10
C SER A 195 2.66 6.18 -8.21
N ALA A 196 3.73 6.81 -8.71
CA ALA A 196 4.97 7.00 -7.96
C ALA A 196 4.72 7.78 -6.67
N VAL A 197 4.05 8.90 -6.77
CA VAL A 197 3.82 9.80 -5.63
C VAL A 197 2.91 9.17 -4.57
N TYR A 198 1.86 8.49 -4.99
CA TYR A 198 0.79 8.09 -4.08
C TYR A 198 0.87 6.62 -3.64
N PHE A 199 1.61 5.78 -4.38
CA PHE A 199 1.64 4.34 -4.13
C PHE A 199 3.08 3.81 -4.02
N THR A 200 3.87 3.87 -5.12
CA THR A 200 5.10 3.07 -5.20
C THR A 200 6.24 3.58 -4.33
N HIS A 201 6.41 4.90 -4.19
CA HIS A 201 7.47 5.47 -3.34
C HIS A 201 7.39 5.02 -1.88
N GLY A 202 6.18 4.81 -1.35
CA GLY A 202 6.01 4.27 -0.01
C GLY A 202 6.57 2.85 0.14
N HIS A 203 6.45 2.00 -0.89
CA HIS A 203 7.02 0.65 -0.92
C HIS A 203 8.55 0.70 -1.01
N TYR A 204 9.09 1.56 -1.85
CA TYR A 204 10.54 1.81 -1.92
C TYR A 204 11.11 2.25 -0.57
N CYS A 205 10.42 3.14 0.14
CA CYS A 205 10.78 3.55 1.49
C CYS A 205 10.71 2.39 2.50
N LEU A 206 9.67 1.56 2.43
CA LEU A 206 9.49 0.40 3.31
C LEU A 206 10.63 -0.60 3.14
N SER A 207 10.93 -1.01 1.90
CA SER A 207 12.03 -1.93 1.60
C SER A 207 13.34 -1.46 2.22
N ARG A 208 13.71 -0.21 2.02
CA ARG A 208 14.98 0.35 2.53
C ARG A 208 15.04 0.39 4.05
N GLN A 209 13.93 0.70 4.71
CA GLN A 209 13.86 0.76 6.17
C GLN A 209 13.92 -0.65 6.78
N ALA A 210 13.13 -1.59 6.28
CA ALA A 210 13.11 -2.97 6.75
C ALA A 210 14.48 -3.66 6.53
N ILE A 211 15.11 -3.44 5.37
CA ILE A 211 16.48 -3.93 5.09
C ILE A 211 17.49 -3.37 6.11
N ARG A 212 17.42 -2.05 6.42
CA ARG A 212 18.28 -1.44 7.44
C ARG A 212 18.06 -2.03 8.83
N ALA A 213 16.82 -2.41 9.15
CA ALA A 213 16.47 -3.11 10.38
C ALA A 213 16.91 -4.59 10.40
N GLY A 214 17.39 -5.12 9.27
CA GLY A 214 17.79 -6.53 9.13
C GLY A 214 16.63 -7.48 8.86
N GLU A 215 15.47 -6.95 8.55
CA GLU A 215 14.24 -7.71 8.31
C GLU A 215 14.24 -8.35 6.91
N PRO A 216 13.75 -9.61 6.78
CA PRO A 216 13.51 -10.22 5.49
C PRO A 216 12.38 -9.52 4.74
N VAL A 217 12.66 -9.08 3.51
CA VAL A 217 11.72 -8.34 2.66
C VAL A 217 11.67 -8.94 1.27
N TRP A 218 10.46 -9.11 0.74
CA TRP A 218 10.18 -9.47 -0.64
C TRP A 218 9.23 -8.44 -1.24
N GLU A 219 9.55 -7.98 -2.44
CA GLU A 219 8.78 -6.94 -3.10
C GLU A 219 8.39 -7.37 -4.51
N TYR A 220 7.12 -7.13 -4.90
CA TYR A 220 6.62 -7.45 -6.24
C TYR A 220 6.19 -6.22 -7.02
N TYR A 221 6.18 -6.40 -8.33
CA TYR A 221 5.58 -5.52 -9.32
C TYR A 221 4.59 -6.33 -10.17
N PHE A 222 3.30 -6.10 -9.94
CA PHE A 222 2.25 -6.76 -10.71
C PHE A 222 1.97 -5.97 -11.99
N ALA A 223 2.19 -6.61 -13.16
CA ALA A 223 2.10 -5.94 -14.45
C ALA A 223 1.28 -6.76 -15.48
N LYS A 224 0.45 -7.70 -14.99
CA LYS A 224 -0.32 -8.59 -15.87
C LYS A 224 -1.40 -7.84 -16.63
N GLU A 225 -1.31 -7.94 -17.95
CA GLU A 225 -2.30 -7.45 -18.88
C GLU A 225 -2.76 -8.59 -19.79
N ASN A 226 -4.02 -8.58 -20.21
CA ASN A 226 -4.57 -9.58 -21.12
C ASN A 226 -5.37 -8.97 -22.29
N GLY A 227 -5.24 -7.66 -22.55
CA GLY A 227 -5.95 -6.90 -23.56
C GLY A 227 -7.41 -6.56 -23.22
N ARG A 228 -7.87 -6.95 -22.01
CA ARG A 228 -9.19 -6.62 -21.45
C ARG A 228 -9.08 -5.99 -20.07
N LEU A 229 -8.13 -6.47 -19.32
CA LEU A 229 -7.78 -5.99 -17.99
C LEU A 229 -6.33 -5.55 -18.00
N SER A 230 -6.03 -4.49 -17.28
CA SER A 230 -4.67 -4.03 -17.01
C SER A 230 -4.38 -4.12 -15.52
N ALA A 231 -3.14 -3.90 -15.14
CA ALA A 231 -2.66 -3.97 -13.76
C ALA A 231 -3.02 -2.69 -12.97
N TRP A 232 -4.31 -2.37 -12.87
CA TRP A 232 -4.79 -1.21 -12.12
C TRP A 232 -4.77 -1.47 -10.61
N HIS A 233 -5.01 -0.45 -9.81
CA HIS A 233 -5.15 -0.52 -8.35
C HIS A 233 -6.18 -1.59 -7.94
N SER A 234 -5.81 -2.48 -7.02
CA SER A 234 -6.57 -3.67 -6.58
C SER A 234 -6.73 -4.77 -7.64
N GLY A 235 -6.11 -4.65 -8.82
CA GLY A 235 -6.24 -5.63 -9.91
C GLY A 235 -5.59 -6.98 -9.57
N GLU A 236 -4.62 -7.02 -8.68
CA GLU A 236 -3.89 -8.21 -8.25
C GLU A 236 -4.66 -9.09 -7.27
N GLU A 237 -5.67 -8.57 -6.54
CA GLU A 237 -6.36 -9.30 -5.47
C GLU A 237 -6.97 -10.63 -5.95
N VAL A 238 -7.54 -10.67 -7.16
CA VAL A 238 -8.13 -11.90 -7.70
C VAL A 238 -7.07 -12.97 -7.98
N TYR A 239 -5.81 -12.57 -8.15
CA TYR A 239 -4.69 -13.48 -8.38
C TYR A 239 -4.07 -13.94 -7.06
N CYS A 240 -3.72 -13.04 -6.15
CA CYS A 240 -3.06 -13.41 -4.90
C CYS A 240 -3.98 -14.26 -4.00
N TYR A 241 -5.31 -14.06 -4.06
CA TYR A 241 -6.30 -14.88 -3.36
C TYR A 241 -6.84 -16.06 -4.19
N ASN A 242 -6.36 -16.24 -5.43
CA ASN A 242 -6.77 -17.31 -6.35
C ASN A 242 -8.30 -17.45 -6.48
N ASN A 243 -8.99 -16.33 -6.64
CA ASN A 243 -10.46 -16.31 -6.68
C ASN A 243 -11.02 -15.82 -8.02
N ILE A 244 -10.26 -16.00 -9.12
CA ILE A 244 -10.75 -15.73 -10.47
C ILE A 244 -12.00 -16.58 -10.74
N PRO A 245 -13.17 -15.97 -11.09
CA PRO A 245 -14.37 -16.73 -11.35
C PRO A 245 -14.18 -17.73 -12.51
N ALA A 246 -14.57 -18.98 -12.29
CA ALA A 246 -14.30 -20.08 -13.24
C ALA A 246 -14.92 -19.88 -14.62
N ASP A 247 -16.08 -19.18 -14.69
CA ASP A 247 -16.84 -18.89 -15.91
C ASP A 247 -16.54 -17.49 -16.50
N SER A 248 -15.65 -16.73 -15.87
CA SER A 248 -15.28 -15.40 -16.36
C SER A 248 -14.52 -15.49 -17.68
N LYS A 249 -15.00 -14.71 -18.66
CA LYS A 249 -14.33 -14.54 -19.97
C LYS A 249 -13.35 -13.35 -19.98
N LEU A 250 -13.23 -12.64 -18.87
CA LEU A 250 -12.30 -11.52 -18.74
C LEU A 250 -10.86 -12.01 -18.56
N TYR A 251 -10.70 -13.18 -17.96
CA TYR A 251 -9.41 -13.81 -17.64
C TYR A 251 -9.15 -14.96 -18.60
N ASP A 252 -7.93 -15.07 -19.08
CA ASP A 252 -7.44 -16.16 -19.93
C ASP A 252 -6.70 -17.25 -19.13
N GLU A 253 -6.11 -18.20 -19.81
CA GLU A 253 -5.37 -19.30 -19.18
C GLU A 253 -4.11 -18.81 -18.47
N THR A 254 -3.42 -17.79 -19.03
CA THR A 254 -2.22 -17.24 -18.40
C THR A 254 -2.56 -16.46 -17.12
N ASP A 255 -3.73 -15.84 -17.06
CA ASP A 255 -4.23 -15.22 -15.83
C ASP A 255 -4.44 -16.24 -14.72
N ARG A 256 -5.03 -17.41 -15.04
CA ARG A 256 -5.28 -18.49 -14.07
C ARG A 256 -3.99 -19.12 -13.58
N GLN A 257 -3.04 -19.36 -14.48
CA GLN A 257 -1.71 -19.87 -14.11
C GLN A 257 -0.97 -18.88 -13.20
N LEU A 258 -1.06 -17.58 -13.47
CA LEU A 258 -0.49 -16.57 -12.60
C LEU A 258 -1.19 -16.53 -11.24
N ALA A 259 -2.53 -16.69 -11.19
CA ALA A 259 -3.28 -16.73 -9.94
C ALA A 259 -2.87 -17.91 -9.06
N ASP A 260 -2.72 -19.11 -9.64
CA ASP A 260 -2.22 -20.28 -8.93
C ASP A 260 -0.82 -20.00 -8.33
N LEU A 261 0.09 -19.48 -9.15
CA LEU A 261 1.46 -19.20 -8.76
C LEU A 261 1.55 -18.07 -7.70
N PHE A 262 0.82 -16.98 -7.89
CA PHE A 262 0.84 -15.85 -6.96
C PHE A 262 0.26 -16.25 -5.60
N SER A 263 -0.84 -16.99 -5.60
CA SER A 263 -1.41 -17.56 -4.39
C SER A 263 -0.42 -18.50 -3.66
N ASP A 264 0.32 -19.32 -4.39
CA ASP A 264 1.33 -20.22 -3.81
C ASP A 264 2.46 -19.42 -3.13
N TYR A 265 2.93 -18.32 -3.69
CA TYR A 265 3.89 -17.43 -3.03
C TYR A 265 3.32 -16.88 -1.71
N PHE A 266 2.07 -16.41 -1.71
CA PHE A 266 1.40 -15.88 -0.51
C PHE A 266 1.25 -16.97 0.55
N VAL A 267 0.78 -18.16 0.19
CA VAL A 267 0.62 -19.29 1.10
C VAL A 267 1.96 -19.71 1.72
N ASN A 268 3.04 -19.78 0.92
CA ASN A 268 4.36 -20.11 1.42
C ASN A 268 4.86 -19.04 2.40
N PHE A 269 4.73 -17.75 2.06
CA PHE A 269 5.10 -16.66 2.94
C PHE A 269 4.30 -16.69 4.25
N ILE A 270 2.99 -16.87 4.20
CA ILE A 270 2.12 -16.98 5.38
C ILE A 270 2.56 -18.15 6.27
N ARG A 271 2.96 -19.29 5.69
CA ARG A 271 3.37 -20.47 6.44
C ARG A 271 4.77 -20.35 7.04
N THR A 272 5.72 -19.82 6.29
CA THR A 272 7.15 -19.94 6.60
C THR A 272 7.87 -18.61 6.78
N GLY A 273 7.36 -17.52 6.23
CA GLY A 273 8.03 -16.22 6.11
C GLY A 273 8.95 -16.12 4.88
N ASP A 274 8.92 -17.11 3.98
CA ASP A 274 9.62 -17.12 2.69
C ASP A 274 8.59 -17.48 1.60
N PRO A 275 8.40 -16.65 0.55
CA PRO A 275 7.43 -16.94 -0.51
C PRO A 275 7.84 -18.11 -1.39
N ASN A 276 9.10 -18.50 -1.39
CA ASN A 276 9.62 -19.53 -2.29
C ASN A 276 9.11 -20.94 -1.95
N GLY A 277 8.93 -21.78 -2.97
CA GLY A 277 8.47 -23.14 -2.87
C GLY A 277 8.89 -23.99 -4.06
N GLU A 278 8.64 -25.31 -4.00
CA GLU A 278 8.93 -26.23 -5.08
C GLU A 278 8.12 -25.86 -6.33
N GLY A 279 8.78 -25.81 -7.47
CA GLY A 279 8.14 -25.50 -8.76
C GLY A 279 7.92 -24.01 -9.04
N LEU A 280 8.13 -23.13 -8.07
CA LEU A 280 7.99 -21.69 -8.26
C LEU A 280 9.28 -21.05 -8.78
N PRO A 281 9.21 -20.07 -9.69
CA PRO A 281 10.34 -19.21 -10.02
C PRO A 281 10.94 -18.59 -8.76
N ARG A 282 12.27 -18.51 -8.68
CA ARG A 282 12.95 -18.01 -7.49
C ARG A 282 12.66 -16.51 -7.28
N TRP A 283 12.04 -16.16 -6.15
CA TRP A 283 11.84 -14.78 -5.70
C TRP A 283 12.98 -14.44 -4.74
N GLU A 284 13.92 -13.61 -5.20
CA GLU A 284 15.04 -13.23 -4.35
C GLU A 284 14.59 -12.21 -3.29
N ARG A 285 15.11 -12.39 -2.09
CA ARG A 285 14.94 -11.43 -1.01
C ARG A 285 15.55 -10.09 -1.41
N SER A 286 14.85 -8.99 -1.17
CA SER A 286 15.40 -7.64 -1.40
C SER A 286 16.57 -7.37 -0.46
N THR A 287 17.67 -6.85 -1.00
CA THR A 287 18.91 -6.56 -0.26
C THR A 287 19.27 -5.08 -0.26
N ASP A 288 18.68 -4.30 -1.17
CA ASP A 288 18.93 -2.87 -1.33
C ASP A 288 17.68 -2.06 -1.72
N GLY A 289 16.54 -2.73 -1.93
CA GLY A 289 15.29 -2.11 -2.35
C GLY A 289 15.24 -1.69 -3.82
N THR A 290 16.08 -2.30 -4.68
CA THR A 290 16.18 -1.89 -6.09
C THR A 290 15.71 -2.97 -7.08
N GLN A 291 15.34 -4.16 -6.58
CA GLN A 291 14.93 -5.31 -7.39
C GLN A 291 13.57 -5.82 -6.91
N LEU A 292 12.68 -6.08 -7.85
CA LEU A 292 11.32 -6.55 -7.64
C LEU A 292 11.08 -7.88 -8.36
N MET A 293 10.17 -8.71 -7.84
CA MET A 293 9.61 -9.83 -8.58
C MET A 293 8.53 -9.31 -9.53
N LEU A 294 8.77 -9.37 -10.83
CA LEU A 294 7.74 -9.15 -11.84
C LEU A 294 6.72 -10.28 -11.77
N LEU A 295 5.45 -9.93 -11.59
CA LEU A 295 4.29 -10.82 -11.67
C LEU A 295 3.48 -10.46 -12.93
N ASP A 296 3.75 -11.18 -14.00
CA ASP A 296 3.14 -11.06 -15.31
C ASP A 296 3.06 -12.46 -15.95
N ALA A 297 2.87 -12.60 -17.25
CA ALA A 297 2.93 -13.89 -17.95
C ALA A 297 4.25 -14.66 -17.72
N GLU A 298 5.34 -13.97 -17.48
CA GLU A 298 6.64 -14.52 -17.08
C GLU A 298 7.06 -13.89 -15.75
N GLN A 299 7.47 -14.70 -14.77
CA GLN A 299 7.93 -14.23 -13.46
C GLN A 299 9.45 -14.21 -13.43
N LYS A 300 10.01 -13.06 -13.07
CA LYS A 300 11.46 -12.84 -12.96
C LYS A 300 11.79 -11.64 -12.09
N MET A 301 13.00 -11.63 -11.54
CA MET A 301 13.52 -10.42 -10.89
C MET A 301 13.82 -9.34 -11.94
N ILE A 302 13.37 -8.12 -11.67
CA ILE A 302 13.62 -6.94 -12.51
C ILE A 302 14.10 -5.76 -11.64
N PRO A 303 14.84 -4.80 -12.21
CA PRO A 303 15.04 -3.51 -11.55
C PRO A 303 13.71 -2.81 -11.31
N ASP A 304 13.58 -2.11 -10.19
CA ASP A 304 12.41 -1.28 -9.94
C ASP A 304 12.27 -0.20 -11.02
N PRO A 305 11.15 -0.17 -11.75
CA PRO A 305 10.93 0.80 -12.83
C PRO A 305 10.79 2.26 -12.33
N TYR A 306 10.55 2.46 -11.03
CA TYR A 306 10.34 3.78 -10.44
C TYR A 306 11.59 4.38 -9.81
N LEU A 307 12.75 3.69 -9.75
CA LEU A 307 13.99 4.21 -9.18
C LEU A 307 14.37 5.62 -9.65
N PRO A 308 14.20 6.01 -10.95
CA PRO A 308 14.54 7.36 -11.36
C PRO A 308 13.74 8.46 -10.68
N ILE A 309 12.44 8.22 -10.43
CA ILE A 309 11.55 9.20 -9.77
C ILE A 309 11.66 9.12 -8.25
N ASP A 310 11.95 7.94 -7.68
CA ASP A 310 12.10 7.76 -6.24
C ASP A 310 13.23 8.61 -5.66
N GLY A 311 14.34 8.73 -6.37
CA GLY A 311 15.44 9.63 -5.98
C GLY A 311 15.05 11.12 -5.96
N ILE A 312 14.09 11.54 -6.78
CA ILE A 312 13.52 12.88 -6.75
C ILE A 312 12.55 13.02 -5.57
N LEU A 313 11.69 12.02 -5.36
CA LEU A 313 10.72 12.00 -4.27
C LEU A 313 11.41 11.95 -2.89
N ASP A 314 12.53 11.24 -2.77
CA ASP A 314 13.36 11.25 -1.56
C ASP A 314 13.76 12.70 -1.20
N ARG A 315 14.31 13.45 -2.15
CA ARG A 315 14.72 14.84 -1.92
C ARG A 315 13.53 15.76 -1.67
N MET A 316 12.43 15.56 -2.41
CA MET A 316 11.20 16.34 -2.28
C MET A 316 10.52 16.15 -0.93
N GLN A 317 10.55 14.93 -0.37
CA GLN A 317 9.91 14.57 0.88
C GLN A 317 10.86 14.66 2.09
N GLY A 318 12.15 14.95 1.88
CA GLY A 318 13.14 15.05 2.95
C GLY A 318 13.54 13.69 3.52
N TRP A 319 13.62 12.67 2.67
CA TRP A 319 14.20 11.38 3.05
C TRP A 319 15.70 11.55 3.35
N GLU A 320 16.15 11.09 4.53
CA GLU A 320 17.55 11.14 4.97
C GLU A 320 18.13 9.72 5.16
#